data_e278de6c86d12d8a7ec7b00a1b5522fa
#
_entry.id   e278de6c86d12d8a7ec7b00a1b5522fa
#
_cell.length_a   1.000
_cell.length_b   1.000
_cell.length_c   1.000
_cell.angle_alpha   90.00
_cell.angle_beta   90.00
_cell.angle_gamma   90.00
#
_symmetry.space_group_name_H-M   'P 1'
#
loop_
_entity.id
_entity.type
_entity.pdbx_description
1 polymer ?
#
loop_
_entity_poly.entity_id
_entity_poly.type
_entity_poly.pdbx_seq_one_letter_code
_entity_poly.pdbx_strand_id
1 'polypeptide(L)'
;MSATGSFDPADSSDPASVLDDGFDDEHGTTVVPNRASVDGRRMRRRAATSDAEWVVARLGELGWTLGVAESLTGGLLAASIVDVAGASAVFQGGIIAYATPLKASLLGVDRELLAAQGPVHPEVARQMAEGVRAAVAVDGVRAH
;
A
#
# COMPACT_ATOMS: atom_id res chain seq x y z
N MET A 1 42.08 34.72 5.61
CA MET A 1 41.73 34.95 4.20
C MET A 1 40.34 34.34 4.01
N SER A 2 39.35 35.23 4.08
CA SER A 2 37.92 34.87 3.94
C SER A 2 37.53 34.94 2.48
N ALA A 3 36.99 33.87 1.93
CA ALA A 3 36.34 33.88 0.61
C ALA A 3 34.83 33.79 0.84
N THR A 4 34.18 34.96 0.76
CA THR A 4 32.72 35.06 0.67
C THR A 4 32.32 34.78 -0.77
N GLY A 5 31.76 33.61 -1.04
CA GLY A 5 31.12 33.29 -2.30
C GLY A 5 29.77 34.01 -2.37
N SER A 6 29.65 34.93 -3.34
CA SER A 6 28.43 35.66 -3.67
C SER A 6 27.45 34.68 -4.33
N PHE A 7 26.27 34.54 -3.76
CA PHE A 7 25.15 33.83 -4.38
C PHE A 7 24.55 34.68 -5.48
N ASP A 8 24.60 34.22 -6.73
CA ASP A 8 23.97 34.88 -7.89
C ASP A 8 22.54 34.38 -8.03
N PRO A 9 21.49 35.20 -7.91
CA PRO A 9 20.10 34.76 -8.01
C PRO A 9 19.58 34.61 -9.45
N ALA A 10 20.45 34.55 -10.47
CA ALA A 10 20.05 34.49 -11.88
C ALA A 10 20.22 33.11 -12.55
N ASP A 11 20.58 32.07 -11.80
CA ASP A 11 20.55 30.69 -12.34
C ASP A 11 19.14 30.07 -12.15
N SER A 12 18.29 30.33 -13.15
CA SER A 12 16.93 29.81 -13.26
C SER A 12 16.88 28.43 -13.93
N SER A 13 17.65 27.46 -13.44
CA SER A 13 17.47 26.06 -13.78
C SER A 13 16.51 25.40 -12.77
N ASP A 14 15.25 25.88 -12.75
CA ASP A 14 14.16 25.26 -12.02
C ASP A 14 13.78 23.97 -12.73
N PRO A 15 13.96 22.80 -12.10
CA PRO A 15 13.54 21.51 -12.67
C PRO A 15 12.02 21.36 -12.87
N ALA A 16 11.22 22.34 -12.41
CA ALA A 16 9.77 22.36 -12.62
C ALA A 16 9.36 22.86 -14.01
N SER A 17 10.27 23.44 -14.81
CA SER A 17 9.97 23.97 -16.15
C SER A 17 10.06 22.93 -17.30
N VAL A 18 10.39 21.68 -17.00
CA VAL A 18 10.60 20.62 -18.00
C VAL A 18 9.32 19.81 -18.30
N LEU A 19 8.17 20.18 -17.71
CA LEU A 19 6.92 19.44 -17.90
C LEU A 19 5.93 20.08 -18.87
N ASP A 20 6.33 21.09 -19.64
CA ASP A 20 5.46 21.77 -20.62
C ASP A 20 5.95 21.62 -22.08
N ASP A 21 6.74 20.57 -22.36
CA ASP A 21 6.95 20.18 -23.74
C ASP A 21 5.79 19.28 -24.16
N GLY A 22 4.84 19.91 -24.86
CA GLY A 22 3.66 19.28 -25.43
C GLY A 22 4.02 17.97 -26.12
N PHE A 23 3.50 16.89 -25.59
CA PHE A 23 3.50 15.58 -26.23
C PHE A 23 2.41 15.64 -27.29
N ASP A 24 2.76 16.08 -28.50
CA ASP A 24 1.93 15.96 -29.69
C ASP A 24 1.81 14.49 -30.02
N ASP A 25 0.71 13.86 -29.59
CA ASP A 25 0.36 12.49 -29.94
C ASP A 25 -0.24 12.41 -31.34
N GLU A 26 0.62 12.27 -32.34
CA GLU A 26 0.22 11.85 -33.68
C GLU A 26 -0.11 10.34 -33.77
N HIS A 27 -0.32 9.67 -32.68
CA HIS A 27 -0.74 8.26 -32.68
C HIS A 27 -2.04 8.08 -31.91
N GLY A 28 -3.07 7.92 -32.71
CA GLY A 28 -4.44 7.50 -32.42
C GLY A 28 -4.80 7.27 -30.95
N THR A 29 -5.55 8.21 -30.40
CA THR A 29 -6.22 8.11 -29.12
C THR A 29 -6.87 6.74 -28.96
N THR A 30 -6.25 5.84 -28.21
CA THR A 30 -6.94 4.68 -27.68
C THR A 30 -7.91 5.20 -26.63
N VAL A 31 -9.12 5.53 -27.06
CA VAL A 31 -10.23 5.84 -26.15
C VAL A 31 -10.46 4.61 -25.31
N VAL A 32 -10.01 4.64 -24.06
CA VAL A 32 -10.39 3.64 -23.06
C VAL A 32 -11.90 3.76 -22.91
N PRO A 33 -12.70 2.74 -23.31
CA PRO A 33 -14.14 2.85 -23.21
C PRO A 33 -14.53 3.10 -21.76
N ASN A 34 -15.30 4.17 -21.56
CA ASN A 34 -15.91 4.50 -20.28
C ASN A 34 -16.64 3.25 -19.76
N ARG A 35 -16.32 2.81 -18.54
CA ARG A 35 -16.95 1.68 -17.84
C ARG A 35 -18.45 1.77 -17.64
N ALA A 36 -19.11 2.77 -18.21
CA ALA A 36 -20.56 2.99 -18.10
C ALA A 36 -21.42 2.06 -18.98
N SER A 37 -20.85 1.21 -19.82
CA SER A 37 -21.61 0.32 -20.72
C SER A 37 -21.43 -1.18 -20.44
N VAL A 38 -20.94 -1.55 -19.25
CA VAL A 38 -21.02 -2.96 -18.84
C VAL A 38 -22.43 -3.18 -18.29
N ASP A 39 -23.26 -3.63 -19.22
CA ASP A 39 -24.66 -3.96 -19.09
C ASP A 39 -25.04 -4.59 -17.74
N GLY A 40 -26.10 -4.04 -17.15
CA GLY A 40 -26.67 -4.34 -15.84
C GLY A 40 -27.25 -5.73 -15.64
N ARG A 41 -26.57 -6.77 -16.08
CA ARG A 41 -26.82 -8.15 -15.65
C ARG A 41 -25.90 -8.60 -14.54
N ARG A 42 -25.71 -7.76 -13.53
CA ARG A 42 -25.29 -8.28 -12.23
C ARG A 42 -26.46 -9.06 -11.67
N MET A 43 -26.49 -10.33 -11.99
CA MET A 43 -27.34 -11.31 -11.36
C MET A 43 -27.26 -11.06 -9.85
N ARG A 44 -28.38 -10.67 -9.23
CA ARG A 44 -28.54 -10.62 -7.79
C ARG A 44 -28.45 -12.06 -7.25
N ARG A 45 -27.22 -12.63 -7.24
CA ARG A 45 -26.91 -13.63 -6.24
C ARG A 45 -27.07 -12.88 -4.93
N ARG A 46 -27.93 -13.36 -4.06
CA ARG A 46 -27.90 -13.03 -2.64
C ARG A 46 -26.45 -13.22 -2.24
N ALA A 47 -25.71 -12.10 -2.14
CA ALA A 47 -24.28 -12.13 -2.01
C ALA A 47 -23.99 -12.76 -0.65
N ALA A 48 -23.37 -13.92 -0.66
CA ALA A 48 -22.58 -14.31 0.50
C ALA A 48 -21.65 -13.14 0.77
N THR A 49 -21.67 -12.63 1.99
CA THR A 49 -20.74 -11.60 2.46
C THR A 49 -19.34 -12.05 2.09
N SER A 50 -18.56 -11.22 1.41
CA SER A 50 -17.18 -11.58 1.08
C SER A 50 -16.38 -11.73 2.36
N ASP A 51 -15.29 -12.49 2.34
CA ASP A 51 -14.41 -12.65 3.50
C ASP A 51 -13.92 -11.29 4.01
N ALA A 52 -13.62 -10.35 3.11
CA ALA A 52 -13.22 -9.00 3.47
C ALA A 52 -14.34 -8.22 4.19
N GLU A 53 -15.59 -8.30 3.68
CA GLU A 53 -16.75 -7.68 4.34
C GLU A 53 -16.97 -8.27 5.74
N TRP A 54 -16.85 -9.59 5.87
CA TRP A 54 -16.99 -10.26 7.16
C TRP A 54 -15.90 -9.80 8.14
N VAL A 55 -14.64 -9.73 7.70
CA VAL A 55 -13.51 -9.28 8.53
C VAL A 55 -13.71 -7.83 8.98
N VAL A 56 -14.04 -6.91 8.06
CA VAL A 56 -14.27 -5.50 8.39
C VAL A 56 -15.40 -5.34 9.40
N ALA A 57 -16.53 -6.02 9.20
CA ALA A 57 -17.66 -5.98 10.11
C ALA A 57 -17.25 -6.52 11.49
N ARG A 58 -16.58 -7.67 11.54
CA ARG A 58 -16.19 -8.30 12.80
C ARG A 58 -15.19 -7.48 13.61
N LEU A 59 -14.21 -6.86 12.95
CA LEU A 59 -13.26 -5.97 13.61
C LEU A 59 -13.96 -4.73 14.17
N GLY A 60 -14.92 -4.17 13.42
CA GLY A 60 -15.73 -3.04 13.90
C GLY A 60 -16.54 -3.38 15.17
N GLU A 61 -17.16 -4.58 15.23
CA GLU A 61 -17.87 -5.06 16.41
C GLU A 61 -16.96 -5.19 17.64
N LEU A 62 -15.71 -5.60 17.43
CA LEU A 62 -14.73 -5.80 18.50
C LEU A 62 -14.02 -4.50 18.91
N GLY A 63 -14.17 -3.42 18.15
CA GLY A 63 -13.39 -2.19 18.33
C GLY A 63 -11.90 -2.40 18.02
N TRP A 64 -11.57 -3.36 17.15
CA TRP A 64 -10.22 -3.70 16.78
C TRP A 64 -9.84 -3.06 15.46
N THR A 65 -8.55 -2.85 15.27
CA THR A 65 -7.98 -2.31 14.04
C THR A 65 -7.06 -3.31 13.34
N LEU A 66 -6.86 -3.15 12.05
CA LEU A 66 -6.12 -4.05 11.16
C LEU A 66 -4.93 -3.35 10.54
N GLY A 67 -3.77 -3.99 10.63
CA GLY A 67 -2.61 -3.71 9.79
C GLY A 67 -2.27 -4.93 8.94
N VAL A 68 -1.87 -4.77 7.69
CA VAL A 68 -1.49 -5.88 6.82
C VAL A 68 -0.04 -5.76 6.33
N ALA A 69 0.66 -6.88 6.29
CA ALA A 69 1.99 -6.99 5.69
C ALA A 69 1.93 -7.94 4.51
N GLU A 70 2.33 -7.47 3.34
CA GLU A 70 2.28 -8.23 2.10
C GLU A 70 3.65 -8.39 1.46
N SER A 71 3.82 -9.43 0.66
CA SER A 71 4.98 -9.66 -0.17
C SER A 71 4.54 -9.98 -1.59
N LEU A 72 4.36 -11.27 -1.92
CA LEU A 72 4.03 -11.72 -3.28
C LEU A 72 2.66 -11.25 -3.78
N THR A 73 1.73 -10.95 -2.89
CA THR A 73 0.39 -10.44 -3.20
C THR A 73 0.39 -9.00 -3.67
N GLY A 74 1.48 -8.24 -3.43
CA GLY A 74 1.72 -6.93 -4.02
C GLY A 74 0.68 -5.86 -3.69
N GLY A 75 -0.08 -6.00 -2.61
CA GLY A 75 -1.13 -5.07 -2.19
C GLY A 75 -2.55 -5.58 -2.42
N LEU A 76 -2.74 -6.79 -2.94
CA LEU A 76 -4.08 -7.34 -3.21
C LEU A 76 -4.91 -7.54 -1.94
N LEU A 77 -4.29 -7.92 -0.83
CA LEU A 77 -4.99 -8.07 0.44
C LEU A 77 -5.48 -6.72 0.95
N ALA A 78 -4.59 -5.71 0.99
CA ALA A 78 -4.96 -4.36 1.38
C ALA A 78 -6.07 -3.79 0.48
N ALA A 79 -5.94 -3.97 -0.85
CA ALA A 79 -6.96 -3.54 -1.81
C ALA A 79 -8.31 -4.20 -1.55
N SER A 80 -8.36 -5.50 -1.24
CA SER A 80 -9.62 -6.21 -0.94
C SER A 80 -10.31 -5.68 0.31
N ILE A 81 -9.55 -5.26 1.32
CA ILE A 81 -10.10 -4.64 2.54
C ILE A 81 -10.61 -3.23 2.24
N VAL A 82 -9.83 -2.41 1.50
CA VAL A 82 -10.21 -1.03 1.19
C VAL A 82 -11.45 -0.94 0.28
N ASP A 83 -11.72 -1.97 -0.53
CA ASP A 83 -12.92 -2.04 -1.38
C ASP A 83 -14.22 -2.20 -0.56
N VAL A 84 -14.13 -2.53 0.72
CA VAL A 84 -15.28 -2.66 1.63
C VAL A 84 -15.70 -1.30 2.16
N ALA A 85 -16.99 -0.98 2.03
CA ALA A 85 -17.54 0.25 2.61
C ALA A 85 -17.36 0.27 4.14
N GLY A 86 -16.82 1.37 4.68
CA GLY A 86 -16.55 1.49 6.11
C GLY A 86 -15.22 0.91 6.58
N ALA A 87 -14.38 0.38 5.68
CA ALA A 87 -13.07 -0.17 6.03
C ALA A 87 -12.17 0.83 6.79
N SER A 88 -12.31 2.14 6.53
CA SER A 88 -11.53 3.19 7.21
C SER A 88 -11.71 3.24 8.74
N ALA A 89 -12.78 2.67 9.27
CA ALA A 89 -12.99 2.59 10.72
C ALA A 89 -12.10 1.53 11.40
N VAL A 90 -11.59 0.56 10.64
CA VAL A 90 -10.83 -0.57 11.17
C VAL A 90 -9.45 -0.74 10.53
N PHE A 91 -9.25 -0.33 9.29
CA PHE A 91 -7.99 -0.53 8.57
C PHE A 91 -7.05 0.66 8.78
N GLN A 92 -5.95 0.44 9.50
CA GLN A 92 -4.92 1.46 9.75
C GLN A 92 -3.94 1.62 8.60
N GLY A 93 -3.66 0.54 7.86
CA GLY A 93 -2.73 0.59 6.74
C GLY A 93 -2.05 -0.73 6.45
N GLY A 94 -1.12 -0.72 5.49
CA GLY A 94 -0.37 -1.90 5.10
C GLY A 94 1.02 -1.59 4.56
N ILE A 95 1.90 -2.60 4.62
CA ILE A 95 3.26 -2.52 4.08
C ILE A 95 3.47 -3.64 3.07
N ILE A 96 3.89 -3.28 1.86
CA ILE A 96 4.31 -4.23 0.84
C ILE A 96 5.83 -4.39 0.93
N ALA A 97 6.30 -5.42 1.63
CA ALA A 97 7.72 -5.74 1.80
C ALA A 97 8.17 -6.78 0.77
N TYR A 98 8.14 -6.43 -0.53
CA TYR A 98 8.43 -7.35 -1.62
C TYR A 98 9.90 -7.79 -1.62
N ALA A 99 10.83 -6.84 -1.54
CA ALA A 99 12.25 -7.15 -1.43
C ALA A 99 12.57 -7.75 -0.04
N THR A 100 13.32 -8.85 -0.01
CA THR A 100 13.66 -9.54 1.25
C THR A 100 14.25 -8.64 2.33
N PRO A 101 15.18 -7.71 2.03
CA PRO A 101 15.73 -6.81 3.06
C PRO A 101 14.69 -5.90 3.73
N LEU A 102 13.59 -5.57 3.03
CA LEU A 102 12.51 -4.73 3.59
C LEU A 102 11.75 -5.45 4.70
N LYS A 103 11.69 -6.79 4.68
CA LYS A 103 11.07 -7.56 5.76
C LYS A 103 11.78 -7.33 7.09
N ALA A 104 13.12 -7.25 7.05
CA ALA A 104 13.91 -6.95 8.24
C ALA A 104 13.86 -5.45 8.61
N SER A 105 14.06 -4.55 7.64
CA SER A 105 14.23 -3.13 7.92
C SER A 105 12.93 -2.41 8.30
N LEU A 106 11.80 -2.81 7.71
CA LEU A 106 10.49 -2.18 7.97
C LEU A 106 9.65 -2.95 8.99
N LEU A 107 9.76 -4.28 9.00
CA LEU A 107 8.88 -5.14 9.80
C LEU A 107 9.61 -5.88 10.91
N GLY A 108 10.93 -5.68 11.07
CA GLY A 108 11.71 -6.27 12.15
C GLY A 108 11.88 -7.79 12.07
N VAL A 109 11.70 -8.39 10.88
CA VAL A 109 11.94 -9.82 10.69
C VAL A 109 13.40 -10.14 10.93
N ASP A 110 13.66 -11.21 11.64
CA ASP A 110 15.01 -11.68 11.98
C ASP A 110 15.82 -11.96 10.69
N ARG A 111 17.01 -11.35 10.64
CA ARG A 111 17.92 -11.49 9.49
C ARG A 111 18.52 -12.88 9.38
N GLU A 112 18.76 -13.55 10.49
CA GLU A 112 19.30 -14.92 10.52
C GLU A 112 18.23 -15.91 10.02
N LEU A 113 16.98 -15.72 10.43
CA LEU A 113 15.86 -16.49 9.91
C LEU A 113 15.72 -16.33 8.40
N LEU A 114 15.79 -15.07 7.89
CA LEU A 114 15.70 -14.80 6.45
C LEU A 114 16.86 -15.45 5.67
N ALA A 115 18.07 -15.45 6.23
CA ALA A 115 19.24 -16.08 5.61
C ALA A 115 19.15 -17.60 5.61
N ALA A 116 18.66 -18.20 6.70
CA ALA A 116 18.61 -19.65 6.88
C ALA A 116 17.40 -20.30 6.17
N GLN A 117 16.22 -19.67 6.20
CA GLN A 117 14.96 -20.26 5.74
C GLN A 117 14.38 -19.58 4.49
N GLY A 118 14.97 -18.45 4.07
CA GLY A 118 14.46 -17.67 2.95
C GLY A 118 13.23 -16.82 3.31
N PRO A 119 12.75 -16.03 2.35
CA PRO A 119 11.66 -15.06 2.60
C PRO A 119 10.26 -15.68 2.66
N VAL A 120 10.11 -16.94 2.26
CA VAL A 120 8.82 -17.66 2.20
C VAL A 120 8.82 -18.76 3.25
N HIS A 121 8.53 -18.39 4.48
CA HIS A 121 8.50 -19.29 5.62
C HIS A 121 7.41 -18.86 6.61
N PRO A 122 6.68 -19.78 7.28
CA PRO A 122 5.61 -19.43 8.21
C PRO A 122 6.04 -18.48 9.33
N GLU A 123 7.23 -18.68 9.88
CA GLU A 123 7.77 -17.82 10.95
C GLU A 123 8.10 -16.40 10.42
N VAL A 124 8.57 -16.27 9.18
CA VAL A 124 8.75 -14.95 8.52
C VAL A 124 7.41 -14.24 8.41
N ALA A 125 6.37 -14.94 7.98
CA ALA A 125 5.02 -14.36 7.88
C ALA A 125 4.49 -13.92 9.25
N ARG A 126 4.70 -14.72 10.29
CA ARG A 126 4.33 -14.36 11.68
C ARG A 126 5.04 -13.09 12.14
N GLN A 127 6.35 -13.00 11.93
CA GLN A 127 7.12 -11.82 12.30
C GLN A 127 6.74 -10.58 11.47
N MET A 128 6.42 -10.75 10.19
CA MET A 128 5.88 -9.66 9.36
C MET A 128 4.55 -9.14 9.93
N ALA A 129 3.66 -10.04 10.33
CA ALA A 129 2.38 -9.66 10.94
C ALA A 129 2.56 -8.94 12.28
N GLU A 130 3.49 -9.35 13.11
CA GLU A 130 3.81 -8.64 14.36
C GLU A 130 4.44 -7.27 14.10
N GLY A 131 5.37 -7.19 13.15
CA GLY A 131 6.06 -5.96 12.80
C GLY A 131 5.13 -4.89 12.24
N VAL A 132 4.19 -5.26 11.37
CA VAL A 132 3.27 -4.31 10.77
C VAL A 132 2.35 -3.64 11.80
N ARG A 133 1.95 -4.36 12.84
CA ARG A 133 1.11 -3.79 13.92
C ARG A 133 1.73 -2.54 14.56
N ALA A 134 3.05 -2.53 14.70
CA ALA A 134 3.77 -1.38 15.22
C ALA A 134 4.03 -0.33 14.14
N ALA A 135 4.34 -0.76 12.92
CA ALA A 135 4.70 0.12 11.83
C ALA A 135 3.53 0.98 11.31
N VAL A 136 2.29 0.48 11.43
CA VAL A 136 1.08 1.23 11.07
C VAL A 136 0.34 1.79 12.28
N ALA A 137 1.00 1.90 13.44
CA ALA A 137 0.37 2.47 14.63
C ALA A 137 -0.08 3.92 14.41
N VAL A 138 -1.29 4.24 14.88
CA VAL A 138 -1.85 5.58 14.84
C VAL A 138 -1.94 6.11 16.29
N ASP A 139 -1.42 7.32 16.52
CA ASP A 139 -1.38 7.94 17.85
C ASP A 139 -0.78 7.03 18.95
N GLY A 140 0.20 6.20 18.59
CA GLY A 140 0.83 5.24 19.48
C GLY A 140 0.03 3.95 19.72
N VAL A 141 -1.16 3.82 19.14
CA VAL A 141 -2.00 2.61 19.24
C VAL A 141 -1.66 1.66 18.09
N ARG A 142 -1.14 0.49 18.46
CA ARG A 142 -0.79 -0.57 17.49
C ARG A 142 -2.06 -1.23 16.94
N ALA A 143 -2.00 -1.72 15.70
CA ALA A 143 -3.04 -2.61 15.17
C ALA A 143 -3.14 -3.91 16.01
N HIS A 144 -4.29 -4.54 15.99
CA HIS A 144 -4.61 -5.77 16.74
C HIS A 144 -4.12 -7.01 16.02
#